data_95eb334f972ce6c8274d964ec4013ba2
#
_entry.id   95eb334f972ce6c8274d964ec4013ba2
#
_cell.length_a   1.000
_cell.length_b   1.000
_cell.length_c   1.000
_cell.angle_alpha   90.00
_cell.angle_beta   90.00
_cell.angle_gamma   90.00
#
_symmetry.space_group_name_H-M   'P 1'
#
loop_
_entity.id
_entity.type
_entity.pdbx_description
1 polymer ?
#
loop_
_entity_poly.entity_id
_entity_poly.type
_entity_poly.pdbx_seq_one_letter_code
_entity_poly.pdbx_strand_id
1 'polypeptide(L)'
;CIFCSHGGSGDFAASRTLSVTEQIEAGKQQSAKKYTGSSYIAYFQAYTNTYASLEYLETLYMEAITHPDIRILSIATRPDCLSEKILDLLENLNRIKPVWVELGLQTIHEESARYIRRGYELPVFENAVSELRKRGIDVIVHTILCLPNETEQDILKTIEYLNHQDIQGIKLQL
;
A
#
# COMPACT_ATOMS: atom_id res chain seq x y z
N CYS A 1 5.07 -3.95 -13.49
CA CYS A 1 5.10 -5.35 -13.01
C CYS A 1 4.19 -6.22 -13.88
N ILE A 2 4.59 -7.48 -14.13
CA ILE A 2 3.85 -8.38 -15.03
C ILE A 2 2.69 -9.12 -14.33
N PHE A 3 2.64 -9.08 -13.02
CA PHE A 3 1.62 -9.79 -12.22
C PHE A 3 0.34 -8.97 -11.96
N CYS A 4 0.33 -7.68 -12.29
CA CYS A 4 -0.90 -6.90 -12.18
C CYS A 4 -1.86 -7.23 -13.33
N SER A 5 -3.12 -7.57 -13.02
CA SER A 5 -4.18 -7.67 -14.02
C SER A 5 -4.45 -6.31 -14.68
N HIS A 6 -5.19 -6.29 -15.78
CA HIS A 6 -5.54 -5.06 -16.49
C HIS A 6 -6.33 -4.05 -15.62
N GLY A 7 -7.14 -4.55 -14.67
CA GLY A 7 -7.85 -3.75 -13.66
C GLY A 7 -7.06 -3.55 -12.35
N GLY A 8 -5.88 -4.16 -12.23
CA GLY A 8 -5.20 -4.26 -10.93
C GLY A 8 -6.01 -5.07 -9.93
N SER A 9 -5.91 -4.74 -8.66
CA SER A 9 -6.74 -5.31 -7.58
C SER A 9 -8.03 -4.51 -7.34
N GLY A 10 -8.41 -3.67 -8.29
CA GLY A 10 -9.56 -2.75 -8.18
C GLY A 10 -10.91 -3.31 -8.64
N ASP A 11 -11.00 -4.60 -8.97
CA ASP A 11 -12.23 -5.20 -9.52
C ASP A 11 -13.47 -5.04 -8.61
N PHE A 12 -13.26 -4.88 -7.31
CA PHE A 12 -14.31 -4.65 -6.33
C PHE A 12 -14.38 -3.20 -5.82
N ALA A 13 -13.54 -2.32 -6.33
CA ALA A 13 -13.55 -0.92 -5.96
C ALA A 13 -14.74 -0.19 -6.61
N ALA A 14 -15.21 0.87 -5.96
CA ALA A 14 -16.19 1.78 -6.56
C ALA A 14 -15.60 2.49 -7.80
N SER A 15 -16.46 3.03 -8.65
CA SER A 15 -16.03 3.73 -9.86
C SER A 15 -15.10 4.90 -9.52
N ARG A 16 -13.99 5.02 -10.22
CA ARG A 16 -13.04 6.14 -10.10
C ARG A 16 -13.59 7.50 -10.55
N THR A 17 -14.79 7.52 -11.14
CA THR A 17 -15.48 8.75 -11.53
C THR A 17 -16.26 9.40 -10.38
N LEU A 18 -16.43 8.67 -9.30
CA LEU A 18 -17.06 9.15 -8.06
C LEU A 18 -16.04 9.94 -7.23
N SER A 19 -16.52 10.88 -6.41
CA SER A 19 -15.70 11.49 -5.35
C SER A 19 -15.24 10.44 -4.34
N VAL A 20 -14.21 10.75 -3.56
CA VAL A 20 -13.70 9.81 -2.54
C VAL A 20 -14.79 9.51 -1.50
N THR A 21 -15.57 10.50 -1.10
CA THR A 21 -16.71 10.32 -0.18
C THR A 21 -17.75 9.36 -0.76
N GLU A 22 -18.13 9.52 -2.03
CA GLU A 22 -19.07 8.61 -2.68
C GLU A 22 -18.53 7.19 -2.78
N GLN A 23 -17.24 7.03 -3.06
CA GLN A 23 -16.57 5.71 -3.07
C GLN A 23 -16.58 5.08 -1.67
N ILE A 24 -16.33 5.83 -0.61
CA ILE A 24 -16.42 5.37 0.78
C ILE A 24 -17.85 4.89 1.09
N GLU A 25 -18.85 5.66 0.77
CA GLU A 25 -20.25 5.27 1.03
C GLU A 25 -20.66 4.03 0.23
N ALA A 26 -20.25 3.92 -1.03
CA ALA A 26 -20.48 2.72 -1.83
C ALA A 26 -19.78 1.48 -1.22
N GLY A 27 -18.52 1.62 -0.78
CA GLY A 27 -17.78 0.55 -0.10
C GLY A 27 -18.42 0.10 1.21
N LYS A 28 -18.95 1.04 2.00
CA LYS A 28 -19.70 0.76 3.23
C LYS A 28 -20.95 -0.06 2.92
N GLN A 29 -21.72 0.33 1.92
CA GLN A 29 -22.93 -0.42 1.49
C GLN A 29 -22.58 -1.84 1.04
N GLN A 30 -21.48 -2.00 0.29
CA GLN A 30 -21.02 -3.32 -0.18
C GLN A 30 -20.61 -4.21 1.00
N SER A 31 -19.94 -3.67 2.00
CA SER A 31 -19.48 -4.41 3.17
C SER A 31 -20.57 -4.65 4.23
N ALA A 32 -21.67 -3.91 4.21
CA ALA A 32 -22.74 -3.96 5.21
C ALA A 32 -23.34 -5.36 5.43
N LYS A 33 -23.28 -6.24 4.43
CA LYS A 33 -23.75 -7.63 4.54
C LYS A 33 -22.83 -8.51 5.42
N LYS A 34 -21.56 -8.11 5.59
CA LYS A 34 -20.53 -8.88 6.31
C LYS A 34 -19.99 -8.17 7.54
N TYR A 35 -20.19 -6.87 7.64
CA TYR A 35 -19.65 -6.03 8.70
C TYR A 35 -20.73 -5.09 9.25
N THR A 36 -20.95 -5.16 10.56
CA THR A 36 -21.95 -4.36 11.27
C THR A 36 -21.35 -3.19 12.05
N GLY A 37 -20.03 -3.00 11.99
CA GLY A 37 -19.33 -1.90 12.65
C GLY A 37 -19.50 -0.56 11.92
N SER A 38 -19.03 0.50 12.57
CA SER A 38 -19.08 1.89 12.06
C SER A 38 -17.70 2.49 11.83
N SER A 39 -16.65 1.68 11.84
CA SER A 39 -15.26 2.14 11.68
C SER A 39 -14.61 1.43 10.50
N TYR A 40 -14.01 2.18 9.60
CA TYR A 40 -13.48 1.66 8.33
C TYR A 40 -12.04 2.12 8.10
N ILE A 41 -11.33 1.40 7.24
CA ILE A 41 -10.06 1.79 6.66
C ILE A 41 -10.34 2.25 5.23
N ALA A 42 -9.94 3.48 4.90
CA ALA A 42 -9.93 3.92 3.50
C ALA A 42 -8.67 3.38 2.84
N TYR A 43 -8.85 2.46 1.89
CA TYR A 43 -7.76 1.77 1.22
C TYR A 43 -7.61 2.24 -0.22
N PHE A 44 -6.53 2.96 -0.48
CA PHE A 44 -6.15 3.40 -1.82
C PHE A 44 -5.35 2.29 -2.53
N GLN A 45 -6.01 1.68 -3.49
CA GLN A 45 -5.52 0.67 -4.42
C GLN A 45 -6.26 0.87 -5.77
N ALA A 46 -5.85 0.37 -6.93
CA ALA A 46 -4.73 -0.46 -7.25
C ALA A 46 -3.51 0.39 -7.68
N TYR A 47 -2.45 -0.27 -8.11
CA TYR A 47 -1.22 0.33 -8.64
C TYR A 47 -0.46 1.20 -7.63
N THR A 48 0.09 2.34 -8.10
CA THR A 48 0.98 3.22 -7.34
C THR A 48 0.24 4.49 -6.97
N ASN A 49 -0.32 4.53 -5.76
CA ASN A 49 -1.21 5.60 -5.36
C ASN A 49 -0.49 6.88 -4.91
N THR A 50 0.84 6.92 -4.93
CA THR A 50 1.63 8.13 -4.69
C THR A 50 2.21 8.73 -6.00
N TYR A 51 1.84 8.19 -7.17
CA TYR A 51 2.34 8.63 -8.46
C TYR A 51 1.37 9.61 -9.14
N ALA A 52 1.30 10.83 -8.59
CA ALA A 52 0.53 11.94 -9.16
C ALA A 52 1.08 13.28 -8.63
N SER A 53 0.49 14.41 -9.02
CA SER A 53 0.86 15.70 -8.45
C SER A 53 0.51 15.77 -6.96
N LEU A 54 1.33 16.48 -6.18
CA LEU A 54 1.15 16.62 -4.73
C LEU A 54 -0.23 17.16 -4.38
N GLU A 55 -0.64 18.22 -5.07
CA GLU A 55 -1.94 18.89 -4.88
C GLU A 55 -3.13 17.92 -5.10
N TYR A 56 -3.05 17.10 -6.14
CA TYR A 56 -4.08 16.11 -6.41
C TYR A 56 -4.15 15.04 -5.31
N LEU A 57 -3.00 14.51 -4.89
CA LEU A 57 -2.93 13.52 -3.82
C LEU A 57 -3.42 14.08 -2.50
N GLU A 58 -3.02 15.31 -2.14
CA GLU A 58 -3.46 15.99 -0.92
C GLU A 58 -4.99 16.12 -0.89
N THR A 59 -5.58 16.55 -2.01
CA THR A 59 -7.04 16.67 -2.12
C THR A 59 -7.74 15.35 -1.85
N LEU A 60 -7.32 14.27 -2.51
CA LEU A 60 -7.94 12.95 -2.36
C LEU A 60 -7.77 12.38 -0.95
N TYR A 61 -6.55 12.48 -0.40
CA TYR A 61 -6.28 11.93 0.91
C TYR A 61 -6.94 12.73 2.04
N MET A 62 -7.02 14.06 1.91
CA MET A 62 -7.75 14.90 2.86
C MET A 62 -9.24 14.58 2.86
N GLU A 63 -9.85 14.39 1.70
CA GLU A 63 -11.25 13.98 1.61
C GLU A 63 -11.50 12.64 2.32
N ALA A 64 -10.60 11.65 2.13
CA ALA A 64 -10.72 10.34 2.78
C ALA A 64 -10.50 10.42 4.29
N ILE A 65 -9.40 11.05 4.73
CA ILE A 65 -8.97 11.00 6.13
C ILE A 65 -9.88 11.82 7.04
N THR A 66 -10.51 12.88 6.52
CA THR A 66 -11.47 13.70 7.28
C THR A 66 -12.86 13.07 7.41
N HIS A 67 -13.14 12.04 6.62
CA HIS A 67 -14.44 11.34 6.70
C HIS A 67 -14.66 10.75 8.11
N PRO A 68 -15.85 10.95 8.73
CA PRO A 68 -16.09 10.60 10.14
C PRO A 68 -15.94 9.10 10.44
N ASP A 69 -16.29 8.23 9.51
CA ASP A 69 -16.25 6.78 9.69
C ASP A 69 -14.90 6.16 9.37
N ILE A 70 -13.98 6.91 8.75
CA ILE A 70 -12.63 6.45 8.47
C ILE A 70 -11.75 6.63 9.71
N ARG A 71 -11.09 5.55 10.12
CA ARG A 71 -10.15 5.52 11.25
C ARG A 71 -8.70 5.48 10.81
N ILE A 72 -8.43 4.87 9.67
CA ILE A 72 -7.10 4.66 9.12
C ILE A 72 -7.13 4.96 7.63
N LEU A 73 -6.11 5.61 7.12
CA LEU A 73 -5.85 5.76 5.70
C LEU A 73 -4.75 4.77 5.29
N SER A 74 -5.06 3.82 4.43
CA SER A 74 -4.11 2.83 3.91
C SER A 74 -3.81 3.11 2.42
N ILE A 75 -2.53 3.22 2.08
CA ILE A 75 -2.07 3.65 0.75
C ILE A 75 -1.10 2.62 0.18
N ALA A 76 -1.53 1.88 -0.86
CA ALA A 76 -0.66 0.97 -1.58
C ALA A 76 0.21 1.73 -2.57
N THR A 77 1.52 1.51 -2.51
CA THR A 77 2.47 2.18 -3.39
C THR A 77 3.75 1.39 -3.62
N ARG A 78 4.60 1.94 -4.48
CA ARG A 78 5.95 1.46 -4.77
C ARG A 78 6.97 2.24 -3.94
N PRO A 79 8.03 1.57 -3.42
CA PRO A 79 9.09 2.25 -2.67
C PRO A 79 9.78 3.40 -3.43
N ASP A 80 9.96 3.25 -4.75
CA ASP A 80 10.61 4.24 -5.62
C ASP A 80 9.70 5.45 -5.98
N CYS A 81 8.47 5.49 -5.45
CA CYS A 81 7.51 6.58 -5.66
C CYS A 81 7.21 7.38 -4.38
N LEU A 82 8.18 7.44 -3.46
CA LEU A 82 8.10 8.16 -2.19
C LEU A 82 9.15 9.29 -2.17
N SER A 83 8.89 10.37 -2.92
CA SER A 83 9.71 11.57 -2.83
C SER A 83 9.57 12.26 -1.46
N GLU A 84 10.51 13.12 -1.08
CA GLU A 84 10.48 13.87 0.18
C GLU A 84 9.14 14.61 0.38
N LYS A 85 8.64 15.26 -0.66
CA LYS A 85 7.34 15.97 -0.61
C LYS A 85 6.16 15.04 -0.34
N ILE A 86 6.20 13.81 -0.87
CA ILE A 86 5.18 12.79 -0.60
C ILE A 86 5.30 12.30 0.84
N LEU A 87 6.51 12.05 1.32
CA LEU A 87 6.74 11.66 2.71
C LEU A 87 6.25 12.72 3.69
N ASP A 88 6.49 14.01 3.41
CA ASP A 88 6.00 15.12 4.21
C ASP A 88 4.46 15.20 4.21
N LEU A 89 3.82 14.99 3.05
CA LEU A 89 2.37 14.90 2.96
C LEU A 89 1.82 13.77 3.83
N LEU A 90 2.39 12.58 3.71
CA LEU A 90 1.97 11.40 4.50
C LEU A 90 2.17 11.61 6.00
N GLU A 91 3.27 12.26 6.41
CA GLU A 91 3.51 12.63 7.80
C GLU A 91 2.45 13.60 8.33
N ASN A 92 2.09 14.62 7.55
CA ASN A 92 1.05 15.58 7.93
C ASN A 92 -0.32 14.89 8.07
N LEU A 93 -0.66 13.98 7.16
CA LEU A 93 -1.88 13.16 7.26
C LEU A 93 -1.86 12.25 8.49
N ASN A 94 -0.72 11.65 8.80
CA ASN A 94 -0.57 10.77 9.97
C ASN A 94 -0.77 11.50 11.31
N ARG A 95 -0.61 12.82 11.36
CA ARG A 95 -0.95 13.66 12.53
C ARG A 95 -2.46 13.84 12.70
N ILE A 96 -3.26 13.63 11.65
CA ILE A 96 -4.74 13.73 11.69
C ILE A 96 -5.35 12.40 12.12
N LYS A 97 -5.02 11.32 11.41
CA LYS A 97 -5.38 9.94 11.73
C LYS A 97 -4.25 9.01 11.27
N PRO A 98 -4.13 7.79 11.85
CA PRO A 98 -3.11 6.84 11.44
C PRO A 98 -3.09 6.59 9.93
N VAL A 99 -1.89 6.65 9.35
CA VAL A 99 -1.63 6.30 7.95
C VAL A 99 -0.83 5.00 7.92
N TRP A 100 -1.29 4.04 7.12
CA TRP A 100 -0.55 2.85 6.74
C TRP A 100 -0.04 3.00 5.32
N VAL A 101 1.23 2.72 5.09
CA VAL A 101 1.79 2.65 3.75
C VAL A 101 2.05 1.19 3.40
N GLU A 102 1.38 0.71 2.35
CA GLU A 102 1.50 -0.66 1.89
C GLU A 102 2.53 -0.72 0.76
N LEU A 103 3.74 -1.21 1.06
CA LEU A 103 4.86 -1.26 0.14
C LEU A 103 4.94 -2.60 -0.60
N GLY A 104 4.99 -2.54 -1.92
CA GLY A 104 5.16 -3.72 -2.75
C GLY A 104 6.63 -4.16 -2.81
N LEU A 105 7.08 -5.05 -1.95
CA LEU A 105 8.40 -5.72 -2.05
C LEU A 105 8.35 -6.89 -3.02
N GLN A 106 7.36 -7.73 -2.87
CA GLN A 106 7.07 -8.98 -3.57
C GLN A 106 8.04 -10.11 -3.19
N THR A 107 9.33 -9.92 -3.33
CA THR A 107 10.41 -10.86 -2.98
C THR A 107 11.71 -10.11 -2.73
N ILE A 108 12.64 -10.70 -1.98
CA ILE A 108 14.02 -10.19 -1.84
C ILE A 108 14.95 -10.66 -2.95
N HIS A 109 14.56 -11.69 -3.71
CA HIS A 109 15.40 -12.32 -4.73
C HIS A 109 15.41 -11.46 -6.00
N GLU A 110 16.57 -10.88 -6.33
CA GLU A 110 16.72 -9.94 -7.45
C GLU A 110 16.45 -10.58 -8.83
N GLU A 111 16.67 -11.88 -8.98
CA GLU A 111 16.35 -12.60 -10.21
C GLU A 111 14.83 -12.66 -10.42
N SER A 112 14.08 -13.05 -9.39
CA SER A 112 12.61 -13.05 -9.40
C SER A 112 12.07 -11.63 -9.55
N ALA A 113 12.66 -10.65 -8.86
CA ALA A 113 12.28 -9.24 -8.97
C ALA A 113 12.44 -8.71 -10.40
N ARG A 114 13.51 -9.09 -11.10
CA ARG A 114 13.72 -8.78 -12.53
C ARG A 114 12.71 -9.51 -13.42
N TYR A 115 12.46 -10.79 -13.16
CA TYR A 115 11.47 -11.57 -13.89
C TYR A 115 10.07 -10.92 -13.83
N ILE A 116 9.60 -10.55 -12.65
CA ILE A 116 8.31 -9.88 -12.47
C ILE A 116 8.31 -8.40 -12.86
N ARG A 117 9.45 -7.88 -13.32
CA ARG A 117 9.64 -6.46 -13.69
C ARG A 117 9.26 -5.52 -12.55
N ARG A 118 9.75 -5.79 -11.35
CA ARG A 118 9.55 -4.93 -10.17
C ARG A 118 10.03 -3.50 -10.41
N GLY A 119 11.21 -3.35 -11.03
CA GLY A 119 11.71 -2.08 -11.55
C GLY A 119 12.46 -1.21 -10.53
N TYR A 120 12.77 -1.73 -9.35
CA TYR A 120 13.66 -1.12 -8.35
C TYR A 120 14.41 -2.23 -7.60
N GLU A 121 15.55 -1.88 -7.01
CA GLU A 121 16.41 -2.78 -6.26
C GLU A 121 16.05 -2.78 -4.75
N LEU A 122 16.49 -3.80 -4.02
CA LEU A 122 16.19 -3.99 -2.60
C LEU A 122 16.56 -2.78 -1.72
N PRO A 123 17.71 -2.10 -1.90
CA PRO A 123 18.05 -0.92 -1.10
C PRO A 123 17.03 0.23 -1.20
N VAL A 124 16.29 0.34 -2.31
CA VAL A 124 15.22 1.34 -2.45
C VAL A 124 14.07 1.05 -1.50
N PHE A 125 13.73 -0.23 -1.33
CA PHE A 125 12.73 -0.67 -0.36
C PHE A 125 13.20 -0.38 1.08
N GLU A 126 14.45 -0.73 1.42
CA GLU A 126 15.02 -0.50 2.75
C GLU A 126 15.00 0.99 3.14
N ASN A 127 15.41 1.84 2.19
CA ASN A 127 15.34 3.29 2.39
C ASN A 127 13.91 3.79 2.60
N ALA A 128 12.95 3.29 1.81
CA ALA A 128 11.54 3.67 1.95
C ALA A 128 10.97 3.28 3.31
N VAL A 129 11.25 2.07 3.80
CA VAL A 129 10.87 1.63 5.15
C VAL A 129 11.49 2.58 6.20
N SER A 130 12.80 2.83 6.12
CA SER A 130 13.50 3.71 7.06
C SER A 130 12.88 5.12 7.09
N GLU A 131 12.62 5.72 5.93
CA GLU A 131 12.06 7.08 5.85
C GLU A 131 10.62 7.17 6.36
N LEU A 132 9.80 6.16 6.11
CA LEU A 132 8.43 6.08 6.65
C LEU A 132 8.46 5.92 8.18
N ARG A 133 9.30 5.01 8.69
CA ARG A 133 9.40 4.76 10.13
C ARG A 133 9.95 5.95 10.92
N LYS A 134 10.91 6.70 10.37
CA LYS A 134 11.38 7.97 10.97
C LYS A 134 10.26 8.98 11.18
N ARG A 135 9.22 8.94 10.34
CA ARG A 135 8.03 9.80 10.41
C ARG A 135 6.87 9.19 11.20
N GLY A 136 7.10 8.04 11.86
CA GLY A 136 6.10 7.34 12.67
C GLY A 136 4.95 6.72 11.86
N ILE A 137 5.17 6.49 10.56
CA ILE A 137 4.18 5.89 9.65
C ILE A 137 4.31 4.37 9.68
N ASP A 138 3.21 3.67 9.84
CA ASP A 138 3.18 2.21 9.84
C ASP A 138 3.34 1.66 8.42
N VAL A 139 4.18 0.62 8.31
CA VAL A 139 4.52 -0.02 7.04
C VAL A 139 3.96 -1.44 6.99
N ILE A 140 3.18 -1.72 5.95
CA ILE A 140 2.68 -3.05 5.61
C ILE A 140 3.39 -3.50 4.32
N VAL A 141 3.97 -4.68 4.31
CA VAL A 141 4.73 -5.16 3.16
C VAL A 141 3.95 -6.21 2.38
N HIS A 142 3.82 -5.99 1.08
CA HIS A 142 3.24 -6.98 0.16
C HIS A 142 4.32 -7.92 -0.34
N THR A 143 4.07 -9.22 -0.22
CA THR A 143 4.89 -10.30 -0.78
C THR A 143 4.03 -11.22 -1.65
N ILE A 144 4.64 -11.79 -2.69
CA ILE A 144 4.01 -12.81 -3.53
C ILE A 144 4.69 -14.13 -3.25
N LEU A 145 3.90 -15.12 -2.87
CA LEU A 145 4.36 -16.48 -2.69
C LEU A 145 4.33 -17.23 -4.04
N CYS A 146 5.15 -18.26 -4.15
CA CYS A 146 5.18 -19.14 -5.33
C CYS A 146 5.50 -18.42 -6.65
N LEU A 147 6.36 -17.41 -6.60
CA LEU A 147 6.90 -16.82 -7.83
C LEU A 147 7.64 -17.89 -8.65
N PRO A 148 7.59 -17.84 -9.99
CA PRO A 148 8.33 -18.76 -10.83
C PRO A 148 9.82 -18.79 -10.46
N ASN A 149 10.36 -20.01 -10.34
CA ASN A 149 11.73 -20.32 -9.94
C ASN A 149 12.09 -20.04 -8.46
N GLU A 150 11.14 -19.66 -7.62
CA GLU A 150 11.33 -19.62 -6.17
C GLU A 150 10.92 -20.93 -5.51
N THR A 151 11.77 -21.41 -4.62
CA THR A 151 11.52 -22.57 -3.77
C THR A 151 10.89 -22.15 -2.44
N GLU A 152 10.40 -23.11 -1.66
CA GLU A 152 9.95 -22.88 -0.28
C GLU A 152 11.05 -22.22 0.56
N GLN A 153 12.31 -22.59 0.38
CA GLN A 153 13.43 -22.00 1.09
C GLN A 153 13.64 -20.51 0.72
N ASP A 154 13.36 -20.14 -0.51
CA ASP A 154 13.47 -18.74 -0.95
C ASP A 154 12.34 -17.89 -0.35
N ILE A 155 11.14 -18.45 -0.24
CA ILE A 155 10.03 -17.83 0.48
C ILE A 155 10.41 -17.62 1.96
N LEU A 156 10.94 -18.66 2.61
CA LEU A 156 11.37 -18.57 4.02
C LEU A 156 12.45 -17.50 4.23
N LYS A 157 13.43 -17.39 3.34
CA LYS A 157 14.44 -16.30 3.40
C LYS A 157 13.81 -14.92 3.28
N THR A 158 12.80 -14.76 2.43
CA THR A 158 12.06 -13.49 2.30
C THR A 158 11.35 -13.15 3.61
N ILE A 159 10.70 -14.12 4.25
CA ILE A 159 10.03 -13.91 5.54
C ILE A 159 11.05 -13.63 6.67
N GLU A 160 12.16 -14.37 6.71
CA GLU A 160 13.24 -14.12 7.67
C GLU A 160 13.83 -12.72 7.52
N TYR A 161 14.09 -12.27 6.31
CA TYR A 161 14.52 -10.91 6.03
C TYR A 161 13.53 -9.89 6.56
N LEU A 162 12.21 -10.08 6.33
CA LEU A 162 11.18 -9.17 6.79
C LEU A 162 11.05 -9.14 8.31
N ASN A 163 11.33 -10.24 9.02
CA ASN A 163 11.35 -10.26 10.47
C ASN A 163 12.42 -9.34 11.10
N HIS A 164 13.44 -8.96 10.33
CA HIS A 164 14.50 -8.04 10.75
C HIS A 164 14.23 -6.58 10.33
N GLN A 165 13.13 -6.32 9.62
CA GLN A 165 12.74 -4.97 9.21
C GLN A 165 11.81 -4.34 10.24
N ASP A 166 11.87 -3.02 10.42
CA ASP A 166 10.90 -2.28 11.25
C ASP A 166 9.59 -2.09 10.46
N ILE A 167 8.78 -3.14 10.40
CA ILE A 167 7.48 -3.16 9.72
C ILE A 167 6.38 -3.63 10.67
N GLN A 168 5.13 -3.23 10.43
CA GLN A 168 4.00 -3.54 11.31
C GLN A 168 3.11 -4.65 10.76
N GLY A 169 3.28 -5.03 9.51
CA GLY A 169 2.50 -6.12 8.94
C GLY A 169 3.01 -6.62 7.60
N ILE A 170 2.55 -7.81 7.23
CA ILE A 170 2.85 -8.46 5.96
C ILE A 170 1.53 -8.87 5.32
N LYS A 171 1.38 -8.61 4.03
CA LYS A 171 0.27 -9.07 3.21
C LYS A 171 0.80 -10.11 2.22
N LEU A 172 0.39 -11.36 2.42
CA LEU A 172 0.78 -12.49 1.58
C LEU A 172 -0.20 -12.63 0.40
N GLN A 173 0.34 -12.79 -0.79
CA GLN A 173 -0.40 -13.01 -2.04
C GLN A 173 0.08 -14.28 -2.71
N LEU A 174 -0.82 -14.97 -3.44
CA LEU A 174 -0.55 -16.18 -4.23
C LEU A 174 -0.62 -15.84 -5.71
#